data_b2a84be6e1aef84a4e510127e938895c
#
_entry.id   b2a84be6e1aef84a4e510127e938895c
#
_cell.length_a   1.000
_cell.length_b   1.000
_cell.length_c   1.000
_cell.angle_alpha   90.00
_cell.angle_beta   90.00
_cell.angle_gamma   90.00
#
_symmetry.space_group_name_H-M   'P 1'
#
loop_
_entity.id
_entity.type
_entity.pdbx_description
1 polymer ?
#
loop_
_entity_poly.entity_id
_entity_poly.type
_entity_poly.pdbx_seq_one_letter_code
_entity_poly.pdbx_strand_id
1 'polypeptide(L)'
;MVKKYSRKEHILLIGFSTIIFLSMLLFFLRIHPLIIYDADDWLYASYFRLPIPIWHDWNPSRVFPEIFMPLCSTLAVYLFMPLTHDYIWSLALMYGIVVSSFITLYVYAFALFLREKMKASVSNSIIISTFFFLFHFLVFKTSESGNHHMFYANDVTCYFYYIIPTILNVVLVIILELYPDLMDIFSRKNGILKGVIS
;
A
#
# COMPACT_ATOMS: atom_id res chain seq x y z
N MET A 1 23.04 0.59 16.37
CA MET A 1 23.77 -0.53 15.71
C MET A 1 22.74 -1.47 15.11
N VAL A 2 22.55 -1.47 13.81
CA VAL A 2 21.59 -2.37 13.11
C VAL A 2 22.17 -3.79 13.20
N LYS A 3 21.42 -4.68 13.80
CA LYS A 3 21.82 -6.08 13.94
C LYS A 3 21.89 -6.72 12.55
N LYS A 4 23.06 -7.15 12.12
CA LYS A 4 23.25 -7.77 10.81
C LYS A 4 22.40 -9.06 10.74
N TYR A 5 21.49 -9.13 9.80
CA TYR A 5 20.66 -10.31 9.59
C TYR A 5 21.50 -11.50 9.15
N SER A 6 21.21 -12.68 9.68
CA SER A 6 21.76 -13.91 9.12
C SER A 6 21.09 -14.19 7.76
N ARG A 7 21.80 -14.91 6.87
CA ARG A 7 21.22 -15.32 5.57
C ARG A 7 19.89 -16.06 5.71
N LYS A 8 19.76 -16.88 6.75
CA LYS A 8 18.52 -17.63 7.04
C LYS A 8 17.36 -16.68 7.40
N GLU A 9 17.63 -15.66 8.19
CA GLU A 9 16.62 -14.69 8.60
C GLU A 9 16.10 -13.88 7.41
N HIS A 10 16.97 -13.47 6.49
CA HIS A 10 16.57 -12.81 5.24
C HIS A 10 15.67 -13.71 4.39
N ILE A 11 16.05 -14.99 4.22
CA ILE A 11 15.23 -15.93 3.45
C ILE A 11 13.84 -16.10 4.07
N LEU A 12 13.75 -16.20 5.40
CA LEU A 12 12.45 -16.32 6.10
C LEU A 12 11.57 -15.09 5.89
N LEU A 13 12.11 -13.88 6.00
CA LEU A 13 11.35 -12.65 5.80
C LEU A 13 10.91 -12.47 4.35
N ILE A 14 11.78 -12.79 3.38
CA ILE A 14 11.42 -12.76 1.96
C ILE A 14 10.33 -13.80 1.68
N GLY A 15 10.49 -15.04 2.16
CA GLY A 15 9.49 -16.10 2.02
C GLY A 15 8.14 -15.70 2.61
N PHE A 16 8.13 -15.12 3.80
CA PHE A 16 6.93 -14.59 4.44
C PHE A 16 6.25 -13.52 3.58
N SER A 17 7.03 -12.52 3.11
CA SER A 17 6.51 -11.45 2.26
C SER A 17 5.95 -12.00 0.95
N THR A 18 6.62 -12.97 0.34
CA THR A 18 6.14 -13.63 -0.87
C THR A 18 4.81 -14.35 -0.64
N ILE A 19 4.65 -15.04 0.50
CA ILE A 19 3.40 -15.71 0.86
C ILE A 19 2.28 -14.69 1.03
N ILE A 20 2.52 -13.59 1.75
CA ILE A 20 1.52 -12.51 1.92
C ILE A 20 1.12 -11.93 0.55
N PHE A 21 2.10 -11.60 -0.30
CA PHE A 21 1.84 -11.07 -1.63
C PHE A 21 0.98 -12.01 -2.48
N LEU A 22 1.38 -13.28 -2.57
CA LEU A 22 0.66 -14.26 -3.38
C LEU A 22 -0.74 -14.55 -2.82
N SER A 23 -0.90 -14.58 -1.50
CA SER A 23 -2.20 -14.76 -0.85
C SER A 23 -3.15 -13.60 -1.17
N MET A 24 -2.65 -12.36 -1.09
CA MET A 24 -3.44 -11.16 -1.42
C MET A 24 -3.73 -11.07 -2.90
N LEU A 25 -2.77 -11.38 -3.77
CA LEU A 25 -2.98 -11.40 -5.19
C LEU A 25 -4.04 -12.44 -5.58
N LEU A 26 -3.97 -13.66 -5.02
CA LEU A 26 -4.99 -14.69 -5.23
C LEU A 26 -6.36 -14.24 -4.72
N PHE A 27 -6.41 -13.58 -3.54
CA PHE A 27 -7.63 -13.00 -2.99
C PHE A 27 -8.26 -12.00 -3.96
N PHE A 28 -7.46 -11.05 -4.48
CA PHE A 28 -7.94 -10.02 -5.41
C PHE A 28 -8.21 -10.54 -6.84
N LEU A 29 -7.76 -11.73 -7.19
CA LEU A 29 -8.05 -12.30 -8.52
C LEU A 29 -9.18 -13.32 -8.49
N ARG A 30 -9.50 -13.93 -7.33
CA ARG A 30 -10.43 -15.05 -7.26
C ARG A 30 -11.57 -14.87 -6.27
N ILE A 31 -11.32 -14.23 -5.13
CA ILE A 31 -12.29 -14.10 -4.05
C ILE A 31 -12.97 -12.73 -4.12
N HIS A 32 -12.18 -11.69 -4.30
CA HIS A 32 -12.64 -10.31 -4.36
C HIS A 32 -11.93 -9.57 -5.50
N PRO A 33 -12.29 -9.84 -6.76
CA PRO A 33 -11.68 -9.17 -7.90
C PRO A 33 -11.86 -7.66 -7.82
N LEU A 34 -10.76 -6.92 -8.00
CA LEU A 34 -10.77 -5.46 -8.04
C LEU A 34 -11.27 -4.98 -9.42
N ILE A 35 -12.54 -5.20 -9.65
CA ILE A 35 -13.22 -4.84 -10.90
C ILE A 35 -13.77 -3.42 -10.74
N ILE A 36 -13.65 -2.63 -11.79
CA ILE A 36 -14.30 -1.32 -11.86
C ILE A 36 -15.80 -1.54 -11.81
N TYR A 37 -16.45 -0.96 -10.83
CA TYR A 37 -17.86 -1.21 -10.53
C TYR A 37 -18.68 0.08 -10.55
N ASP A 38 -18.29 1.09 -9.79
CA ASP A 38 -19.05 2.30 -9.58
C ASP A 38 -18.63 3.43 -10.53
N ALA A 39 -19.44 4.47 -10.60
CA ALA A 39 -19.20 5.67 -11.43
C ALA A 39 -17.85 6.33 -11.12
N ASP A 40 -17.48 6.39 -9.84
CA ASP A 40 -16.21 6.95 -9.38
C ASP A 40 -15.03 6.13 -9.87
N ASP A 41 -15.12 4.81 -9.85
CA ASP A 41 -14.09 3.92 -10.35
C ASP A 41 -13.80 4.16 -11.83
N TRP A 42 -14.83 4.31 -12.65
CA TRP A 42 -14.69 4.61 -14.08
C TRP A 42 -14.05 5.96 -14.32
N LEU A 43 -14.46 6.97 -13.53
CA LEU A 43 -13.91 8.30 -13.64
C LEU A 43 -12.40 8.33 -13.37
N TYR A 44 -11.97 7.70 -12.27
CA TYR A 44 -10.58 7.69 -11.86
C TYR A 44 -9.71 6.68 -12.63
N ALA A 45 -10.31 5.64 -13.19
CA ALA A 45 -9.59 4.70 -14.05
C ALA A 45 -9.25 5.28 -15.42
N SER A 46 -10.11 6.14 -15.98
CA SER A 46 -10.02 6.61 -17.36
C SER A 46 -9.49 8.02 -17.53
N TYR A 47 -9.45 8.83 -16.47
CA TYR A 47 -9.18 10.24 -16.59
C TYR A 47 -8.18 10.76 -15.55
N PHE A 48 -7.07 11.33 -16.03
CA PHE A 48 -6.14 12.06 -15.18
C PHE A 48 -6.74 13.42 -14.80
N ARG A 49 -7.06 13.58 -13.54
CA ARG A 49 -7.52 14.86 -12.99
C ARG A 49 -6.35 15.53 -12.29
N LEU A 50 -5.92 16.67 -12.80
CA LEU A 50 -4.80 17.41 -12.21
C LEU A 50 -3.50 16.59 -12.16
N PRO A 51 -3.01 16.04 -13.29
CA PRO A 51 -1.86 15.13 -13.31
C PRO A 51 -0.56 15.76 -12.81
N ILE A 52 -0.51 17.09 -12.76
CA ILE A 52 0.64 17.86 -12.29
C ILE A 52 0.15 18.85 -11.23
N PRO A 53 0.84 19.00 -10.09
CA PRO A 53 0.53 20.04 -9.12
C PRO A 53 0.66 21.42 -9.80
N ILE A 54 -0.47 22.06 -10.07
CA ILE A 54 -0.52 23.44 -10.52
C ILE A 54 -0.68 24.32 -9.28
N TRP A 55 -0.07 25.49 -9.27
CA TRP A 55 0.13 26.36 -8.09
C TRP A 55 -1.07 26.54 -7.15
N HIS A 56 -2.30 26.47 -7.65
CA HIS A 56 -3.51 26.72 -6.87
C HIS A 56 -4.36 25.47 -6.64
N ASP A 57 -4.11 24.36 -7.35
CA ASP A 57 -5.01 23.22 -7.38
C ASP A 57 -4.37 21.92 -6.90
N TRP A 58 -3.11 21.98 -6.42
CA TRP A 58 -2.46 20.77 -5.94
C TRP A 58 -3.05 20.30 -4.63
N ASN A 59 -3.69 19.15 -4.68
CA ASN A 59 -4.14 18.44 -3.51
C ASN A 59 -3.38 17.10 -3.38
N PRO A 60 -2.40 17.00 -2.46
CA PRO A 60 -1.59 15.80 -2.33
C PRO A 60 -2.41 14.56 -1.95
N SER A 61 -3.58 14.72 -1.31
CA SER A 61 -4.46 13.60 -1.00
C SER A 61 -5.09 12.95 -2.23
N ARG A 62 -5.10 13.65 -3.35
CA ARG A 62 -5.69 13.19 -4.62
C ARG A 62 -4.68 12.55 -5.58
N VAL A 63 -3.39 12.57 -5.24
CA VAL A 63 -2.34 12.01 -6.11
C VAL A 63 -2.59 10.53 -6.41
N PHE A 64 -3.01 9.76 -5.42
CA PHE A 64 -3.26 8.33 -5.61
C PHE A 64 -4.46 8.03 -6.51
N PRO A 65 -5.68 8.56 -6.26
CA PRO A 65 -6.81 8.27 -7.14
C PRO A 65 -6.75 9.02 -8.47
N GLU A 66 -6.21 10.25 -8.52
CA GLU A 66 -6.30 11.09 -9.73
C GLU A 66 -5.07 11.01 -10.64
N ILE A 67 -3.95 10.45 -10.17
CA ILE A 67 -2.73 10.27 -10.97
C ILE A 67 -2.31 8.81 -10.99
N PHE A 68 -2.16 8.18 -9.82
CA PHE A 68 -1.60 6.84 -9.72
C PHE A 68 -2.58 5.77 -10.21
N MET A 69 -3.86 5.88 -9.89
CA MET A 69 -4.87 4.94 -10.37
C MET A 69 -5.00 4.95 -11.91
N PRO A 70 -5.16 6.11 -12.59
CA PRO A 70 -5.18 6.13 -14.06
C PRO A 70 -3.85 5.72 -14.69
N LEU A 71 -2.72 5.96 -14.04
CA LEU A 71 -1.43 5.42 -14.49
C LEU A 71 -1.44 3.87 -14.46
N CYS A 72 -1.94 3.28 -13.39
CA CYS A 72 -2.10 1.82 -13.29
C CYS A 72 -3.05 1.29 -14.38
N SER A 73 -4.15 2.00 -14.66
CA SER A 73 -5.07 1.65 -15.74
C SER A 73 -4.38 1.66 -17.11
N THR A 74 -3.60 2.70 -17.37
CA THR A 74 -2.82 2.82 -18.60
C THR A 74 -1.82 1.67 -18.73
N LEU A 75 -1.08 1.38 -17.67
CA LEU A 75 -0.13 0.26 -17.65
C LEU A 75 -0.85 -1.10 -17.82
N ALA A 76 -2.04 -1.27 -17.27
CA ALA A 76 -2.83 -2.49 -17.45
C ALA A 76 -3.15 -2.75 -18.92
N VAL A 77 -3.52 -1.70 -19.66
CA VAL A 77 -3.82 -1.81 -21.10
C VAL A 77 -2.57 -2.21 -21.87
N TYR A 78 -1.44 -1.57 -21.62
CA TYR A 78 -0.22 -1.87 -22.38
C TYR A 78 0.43 -3.20 -22.01
N LEU A 79 0.36 -3.63 -20.75
CA LEU A 79 1.08 -4.82 -20.28
C LEU A 79 0.21 -6.07 -20.28
N PHE A 80 -1.05 -5.98 -19.88
CA PHE A 80 -1.90 -7.14 -19.65
C PHE A 80 -2.96 -7.36 -20.71
N MET A 81 -3.52 -6.32 -21.30
CA MET A 81 -4.54 -6.48 -22.34
C MET A 81 -4.08 -7.28 -23.56
N PRO A 82 -2.83 -7.20 -24.02
CA PRO A 82 -2.34 -8.08 -25.11
C PRO A 82 -2.35 -9.58 -24.75
N LEU A 83 -2.33 -9.91 -23.45
CA LEU A 83 -2.32 -11.29 -22.94
C LEU A 83 -3.72 -11.78 -22.57
N THR A 84 -4.52 -10.92 -21.97
CA THR A 84 -5.86 -11.28 -21.47
C THR A 84 -6.94 -11.13 -22.52
N HIS A 85 -6.75 -10.25 -23.50
CA HIS A 85 -7.76 -9.81 -24.46
C HIS A 85 -9.05 -9.29 -23.82
N ASP A 86 -8.98 -8.92 -22.52
CA ASP A 86 -10.09 -8.44 -21.71
C ASP A 86 -9.65 -7.22 -20.91
N TYR A 87 -10.30 -6.09 -21.17
CA TYR A 87 -9.97 -4.82 -20.53
C TYR A 87 -10.19 -4.85 -19.01
N ILE A 88 -11.34 -5.38 -18.60
CA ILE A 88 -11.72 -5.41 -17.17
C ILE A 88 -10.78 -6.31 -16.36
N TRP A 89 -10.47 -7.48 -16.90
CA TRP A 89 -9.51 -8.39 -16.26
C TRP A 89 -8.09 -7.84 -16.25
N SER A 90 -7.68 -7.10 -17.27
CA SER A 90 -6.38 -6.42 -17.30
C SER A 90 -6.26 -5.39 -16.18
N LEU A 91 -7.31 -4.61 -15.96
CA LEU A 91 -7.39 -3.64 -14.86
C LEU A 91 -7.36 -4.35 -13.50
N ALA A 92 -8.22 -5.37 -13.32
CA ALA A 92 -8.28 -6.13 -12.07
C ALA A 92 -6.93 -6.78 -11.71
N LEU A 93 -6.21 -7.29 -12.71
CA LEU A 93 -4.88 -7.87 -12.52
C LEU A 93 -3.87 -6.80 -12.07
N MET A 94 -3.84 -5.65 -12.73
CA MET A 94 -2.92 -4.56 -12.38
C MET A 94 -3.21 -4.00 -10.99
N TYR A 95 -4.46 -3.71 -10.69
CA TYR A 95 -4.87 -3.23 -9.37
C TYR A 95 -4.59 -4.28 -8.28
N GLY A 96 -4.87 -5.55 -8.56
CA GLY A 96 -4.54 -6.65 -7.66
C GLY A 96 -3.06 -6.72 -7.32
N ILE A 97 -2.17 -6.59 -8.32
CA ILE A 97 -0.71 -6.56 -8.12
C ILE A 97 -0.31 -5.34 -7.27
N VAL A 98 -0.81 -4.16 -7.61
CA VAL A 98 -0.46 -2.91 -6.92
C VAL A 98 -0.92 -2.95 -5.47
N VAL A 99 -2.19 -3.25 -5.21
CA VAL A 99 -2.74 -3.27 -3.86
C VAL A 99 -2.08 -4.36 -3.00
N SER A 100 -1.85 -5.56 -3.58
CA SER A 100 -1.13 -6.64 -2.89
C SER A 100 0.30 -6.23 -2.52
N SER A 101 0.97 -5.46 -3.37
CA SER A 101 2.32 -4.95 -3.09
C SER A 101 2.33 -3.99 -1.90
N PHE A 102 1.38 -3.05 -1.82
CA PHE A 102 1.26 -2.13 -0.70
C PHE A 102 0.88 -2.83 0.61
N ILE A 103 -0.04 -3.80 0.57
CA ILE A 103 -0.40 -4.60 1.75
C ILE A 103 0.83 -5.41 2.22
N THR A 104 1.57 -5.99 1.30
CA THR A 104 2.79 -6.73 1.63
C THR A 104 3.84 -5.81 2.26
N LEU A 105 4.04 -4.62 1.71
CA LEU A 105 4.94 -3.61 2.27
C LEU A 105 4.54 -3.25 3.71
N TYR A 106 3.26 -3.08 3.97
CA TYR A 106 2.72 -2.75 5.29
C TYR A 106 3.01 -3.84 6.32
N VAL A 107 2.68 -5.09 5.98
CA VAL A 107 2.90 -6.24 6.88
C VAL A 107 4.40 -6.49 7.10
N TYR A 108 5.21 -6.32 6.06
CA TYR A 108 6.66 -6.43 6.15
C TYR A 108 7.27 -5.33 7.03
N ALA A 109 6.84 -4.08 6.86
CA ALA A 109 7.29 -2.97 7.70
C ALA A 109 6.97 -3.21 9.18
N PHE A 110 5.77 -3.74 9.47
CA PHE A 110 5.40 -4.11 10.83
C PHE A 110 6.28 -5.25 11.37
N ALA A 111 6.58 -6.27 10.58
CA ALA A 111 7.50 -7.35 10.98
C ALA A 111 8.91 -6.82 11.30
N LEU A 112 9.40 -5.86 10.49
CA LEU A 112 10.68 -5.17 10.76
C LEU A 112 10.63 -4.36 12.05
N PHE A 113 9.54 -3.63 12.29
CA PHE A 113 9.35 -2.86 13.53
C PHE A 113 9.42 -3.76 14.77
N LEU A 114 8.69 -4.87 14.77
CA LEU A 114 8.74 -5.84 15.87
C LEU A 114 10.15 -6.37 16.12
N ARG A 115 10.88 -6.63 15.05
CA ARG A 115 12.23 -7.15 15.15
C ARG A 115 13.24 -6.10 15.64
N GLU A 116 13.27 -4.95 15.01
CA GLU A 116 14.30 -3.93 15.25
C GLU A 116 14.03 -3.12 16.52
N LYS A 117 12.79 -2.72 16.74
CA LYS A 117 12.40 -1.88 17.89
C LYS A 117 12.04 -2.73 19.11
N MET A 118 11.23 -3.76 18.92
CA MET A 118 10.75 -4.64 20.01
C MET A 118 11.70 -5.81 20.31
N LYS A 119 12.79 -5.97 19.52
CA LYS A 119 13.79 -7.04 19.70
C LYS A 119 13.21 -8.47 19.64
N ALA A 120 12.09 -8.63 18.98
CA ALA A 120 11.48 -9.94 18.78
C ALA A 120 12.37 -10.85 17.90
N SER A 121 12.28 -12.17 18.08
CA SER A 121 12.88 -13.12 17.14
C SER A 121 12.18 -13.03 15.77
N VAL A 122 12.84 -13.45 14.68
CA VAL A 122 12.23 -13.45 13.34
C VAL A 122 10.95 -14.29 13.33
N SER A 123 10.96 -15.47 13.96
CA SER A 123 9.78 -16.32 14.04
C SER A 123 8.62 -15.65 14.77
N ASN A 124 8.86 -15.01 15.91
CA ASN A 124 7.83 -14.28 16.65
C ASN A 124 7.31 -13.06 15.85
N SER A 125 8.21 -12.34 15.17
CA SER A 125 7.82 -11.22 14.32
C SER A 125 6.90 -11.69 13.18
N ILE A 126 7.19 -12.81 12.54
CA ILE A 126 6.35 -13.42 11.50
C ILE A 126 4.99 -13.82 12.06
N ILE A 127 4.96 -14.53 13.19
CA ILE A 127 3.71 -14.99 13.82
C ILE A 127 2.83 -13.78 14.18
N ILE A 128 3.38 -12.80 14.88
CA ILE A 128 2.63 -11.60 15.29
C ILE A 128 2.15 -10.82 14.07
N SER A 129 2.99 -10.68 13.03
CA SER A 129 2.62 -10.00 11.80
C SER A 129 1.55 -10.75 11.00
N THR A 130 1.51 -12.08 11.09
CA THR A 130 0.42 -12.88 10.52
C THR A 130 -0.90 -12.59 11.23
N PHE A 131 -0.92 -12.55 12.56
CA PHE A 131 -2.12 -12.17 13.32
C PHE A 131 -2.53 -10.73 13.00
N PHE A 132 -1.59 -9.79 12.99
CA PHE A 132 -1.83 -8.41 12.60
C PHE A 132 -2.50 -8.31 11.22
N PHE A 133 -1.98 -9.02 10.21
CA PHE A 133 -2.56 -9.11 8.88
C PHE A 133 -4.00 -9.66 8.91
N LEU A 134 -4.24 -10.76 9.62
CA LEU A 134 -5.55 -11.38 9.72
C LEU A 134 -6.58 -10.51 10.44
N PHE A 135 -6.17 -9.72 11.43
CA PHE A 135 -7.08 -8.81 12.12
C PHE A 135 -7.71 -7.77 11.20
N HIS A 136 -7.06 -7.37 10.12
CA HIS A 136 -7.62 -6.44 9.16
C HIS A 136 -8.85 -6.99 8.41
N PHE A 137 -9.06 -8.30 8.43
CA PHE A 137 -10.26 -8.93 7.88
C PHE A 137 -11.33 -9.21 8.93
N LEU A 138 -10.97 -9.32 10.21
CA LEU A 138 -11.88 -9.76 11.28
C LEU A 138 -12.44 -8.60 12.09
N VAL A 139 -11.59 -7.64 12.45
CA VAL A 139 -11.92 -6.58 13.42
C VAL A 139 -12.78 -5.48 12.82
N PHE A 140 -12.64 -5.21 11.53
CA PHE A 140 -13.29 -4.07 10.87
C PHE A 140 -14.56 -4.45 10.11
N LYS A 141 -15.15 -5.60 10.36
CA LYS A 141 -16.44 -5.98 9.78
C LYS A 141 -17.55 -5.19 10.45
N THR A 142 -18.15 -4.25 9.71
CA THR A 142 -19.16 -3.33 10.25
C THR A 142 -20.60 -3.81 10.06
N SER A 143 -20.92 -4.44 8.92
CA SER A 143 -22.26 -4.97 8.64
C SER A 143 -22.25 -5.94 7.46
N GLU A 144 -23.36 -6.70 7.27
CA GLU A 144 -23.50 -7.62 6.13
C GLU A 144 -23.58 -6.90 4.79
N SER A 145 -24.10 -5.69 4.75
CA SER A 145 -24.25 -4.86 3.54
C SER A 145 -23.10 -3.89 3.29
N GLY A 146 -22.23 -3.67 4.27
CA GLY A 146 -21.12 -2.74 4.20
C GLY A 146 -19.85 -3.41 4.71
N ASN A 147 -19.27 -4.31 3.95
CA ASN A 147 -17.99 -4.92 4.29
C ASN A 147 -16.86 -3.92 4.03
N HIS A 148 -16.69 -2.97 4.94
CA HIS A 148 -15.60 -2.00 4.90
C HIS A 148 -14.43 -2.47 5.76
N HIS A 149 -13.88 -3.62 5.41
CA HIS A 149 -12.58 -4.03 5.97
C HIS A 149 -11.49 -3.23 5.30
N MET A 150 -10.42 -2.93 6.03
CA MET A 150 -9.31 -2.20 5.43
C MET A 150 -8.78 -2.87 4.14
N PHE A 151 -8.78 -4.22 4.10
CA PHE A 151 -8.32 -4.95 2.91
C PHE A 151 -9.46 -5.54 2.05
N TYR A 152 -10.68 -5.13 2.32
CA TYR A 152 -11.88 -5.58 1.61
C TYR A 152 -12.83 -4.40 1.40
N ALA A 153 -12.49 -3.51 0.52
CA ALA A 153 -13.38 -2.44 0.08
C ALA A 153 -14.15 -2.87 -1.17
N ASN A 154 -15.39 -2.39 -1.32
CA ASN A 154 -16.21 -2.72 -2.48
C ASN A 154 -15.71 -1.99 -3.74
N ASP A 155 -15.23 -0.76 -3.58
CA ASP A 155 -14.81 0.10 -4.67
C ASP A 155 -13.30 0.09 -4.84
N VAL A 156 -12.82 0.01 -6.07
CA VAL A 156 -11.40 0.11 -6.39
C VAL A 156 -10.85 1.48 -5.97
N THR A 157 -11.62 2.54 -6.18
CA THR A 157 -11.29 3.90 -5.78
C THR A 157 -10.96 4.01 -4.29
N CYS A 158 -11.65 3.26 -3.42
CA CYS A 158 -11.38 3.23 -1.99
C CYS A 158 -9.97 2.77 -1.64
N TYR A 159 -9.38 1.86 -2.43
CA TYR A 159 -7.99 1.45 -2.22
C TYR A 159 -7.01 2.58 -2.49
N PHE A 160 -7.25 3.38 -3.52
CA PHE A 160 -6.36 4.48 -3.90
C PHE A 160 -6.59 5.73 -3.04
N TYR A 161 -7.82 6.00 -2.60
CA TYR A 161 -8.13 7.16 -1.75
C TYR A 161 -7.75 6.95 -0.28
N TYR A 162 -7.98 5.76 0.26
CA TYR A 162 -7.92 5.56 1.71
C TYR A 162 -6.88 4.52 2.11
N ILE A 163 -6.88 3.35 1.47
CA ILE A 163 -6.09 2.21 1.93
C ILE A 163 -4.59 2.44 1.66
N ILE A 164 -4.22 2.75 0.42
CA ILE A 164 -2.81 3.00 0.06
C ILE A 164 -2.23 4.19 0.83
N PRO A 165 -2.89 5.36 0.90
CA PRO A 165 -2.40 6.47 1.73
C PRO A 165 -2.26 6.11 3.21
N THR A 166 -3.22 5.38 3.78
CA THR A 166 -3.14 4.92 5.17
C THR A 166 -1.96 4.00 5.39
N ILE A 167 -1.75 3.02 4.50
CA ILE A 167 -0.59 2.13 4.54
C ILE A 167 0.71 2.94 4.50
N LEU A 168 0.83 3.88 3.58
CA LEU A 168 2.04 4.69 3.44
C LEU A 168 2.29 5.57 4.66
N ASN A 169 1.24 6.14 5.26
CA ASN A 169 1.37 6.90 6.51
C ASN A 169 1.90 6.03 7.65
N VAL A 170 1.37 4.83 7.84
CA VAL A 170 1.86 3.91 8.88
C VAL A 170 3.27 3.43 8.58
N VAL A 171 3.58 3.09 7.33
CA VAL A 171 4.94 2.70 6.92
C VAL A 171 5.92 3.85 7.16
N LEU A 172 5.54 5.09 6.85
CA LEU A 172 6.36 6.27 7.14
C LEU A 172 6.64 6.41 8.63
N VAL A 173 5.62 6.29 9.48
CA VAL A 173 5.80 6.34 10.94
C VAL A 173 6.76 5.24 11.42
N ILE A 174 6.59 4.02 10.91
CA ILE A 174 7.51 2.91 11.24
C ILE A 174 8.95 3.23 10.80
N ILE A 175 9.15 3.79 9.62
CA ILE A 175 10.48 4.17 9.11
C ILE A 175 11.10 5.24 10.01
N LEU A 176 10.35 6.27 10.40
CA LEU A 176 10.84 7.32 11.27
C LEU A 176 11.18 6.79 12.68
N GLU A 177 10.42 5.84 13.19
CA GLU A 177 10.71 5.16 14.46
C GLU A 177 11.95 4.26 14.38
N LEU A 178 12.20 3.62 13.25
CA LEU A 178 13.38 2.78 13.04
C LEU A 178 14.65 3.60 12.77
N TYR A 179 14.51 4.77 12.15
CA TYR A 179 15.59 5.64 11.72
C TYR A 179 15.39 7.08 12.21
N PRO A 180 15.50 7.34 13.51
CA PRO A 180 15.23 8.66 14.07
C PRO A 180 16.13 9.76 13.50
N ASP A 181 17.33 9.42 13.03
CA ASP A 181 18.23 10.36 12.36
C ASP A 181 17.61 11.04 11.14
N LEU A 182 16.61 10.40 10.49
CA LEU A 182 15.85 11.01 9.40
C LEU A 182 15.05 12.22 9.89
N MET A 183 14.53 12.17 11.11
CA MET A 183 13.80 13.29 11.72
C MET A 183 14.71 14.52 11.88
N ASP A 184 15.96 14.30 12.27
CA ASP A 184 16.93 15.40 12.45
C ASP A 184 17.27 16.07 11.10
N ILE A 185 17.34 15.31 10.01
CA ILE A 185 17.56 15.84 8.66
C ILE A 185 16.37 16.72 8.24
N PHE A 186 15.14 16.30 8.49
CA PHE A 186 13.93 17.09 8.19
C PHE A 186 13.83 18.33 9.07
N SER A 187 14.19 18.24 10.35
CA SER A 187 14.21 19.37 11.28
C SER A 187 15.25 20.42 10.87
N ARG A 188 16.46 20.01 10.50
CA ARG A 188 17.54 20.93 10.04
C ARG A 188 17.16 21.64 8.73
N LYS A 189 16.55 20.95 7.76
CA LYS A 189 16.05 21.59 6.53
C LYS A 189 14.97 22.64 6.79
N ASN A 190 14.05 22.38 7.72
CA ASN A 190 13.03 23.36 8.11
C ASN A 190 13.63 24.58 8.83
N GLY A 191 14.75 24.42 9.53
CA GLY A 191 15.52 25.52 10.10
C GLY A 191 16.14 26.43 9.02
N ILE A 192 16.60 25.85 7.91
CA ILE A 192 17.14 26.60 6.75
C ILE A 192 16.01 27.35 6.03
N LEU A 193 14.82 26.75 5.88
CA LEU A 193 13.67 27.42 5.28
C LEU A 193 13.16 28.60 6.12
N LYS A 194 13.18 28.48 7.46
CA LYS A 194 12.83 29.60 8.34
C LYS A 194 13.82 30.77 8.25
N GLY A 195 15.11 30.49 8.01
CA GLY A 195 16.14 31.51 7.83
C GLY A 195 16.10 32.22 6.48
N VAL A 196 15.37 31.68 5.48
CA VAL A 196 15.20 32.28 4.14
C VAL A 196 13.93 33.16 4.06
N ILE A 197 12.97 32.97 4.98
CA ILE A 197 11.68 33.68 5.04
C ILE A 197 11.70 34.83 6.09
N SER A 198 12.72 34.89 6.91
CA SER A 198 12.98 36.02 7.85
C SER A 198 13.95 37.02 7.24
#